data_090d72b8303b16ca97c17ddec4a65449
#
_entry.id   090d72b8303b16ca97c17ddec4a65449
#
_cell.length_a   1.000
_cell.length_b   1.000
_cell.length_c   1.000
_cell.angle_alpha   90.00
_cell.angle_beta   90.00
_cell.angle_gamma   90.00
#
_symmetry.space_group_name_H-M   'P 1'
#
loop_
_entity.id
_entity.type
_entity.pdbx_description
1 polymer ?
#
loop_
_entity_poly.entity_id
_entity_poly.type
_entity_poly.pdbx_seq_one_letter_code
_entity_poly.pdbx_strand_id
1 'polypeptide(L)'
;MSDLTGEIIDNRYQLTRIVASGGMATIYAALDLRLDRHVAVKIMHPHLAQDEKFVERFIREAKAAASLSHPNIVAVLDQGWNQGGVPCVFIVMELIEGATLRDYLHEQGKLPVERALQIMIPVASALAAAHKLGIVHRDIKPENILISHEGRIKIADFGLARGALLGTTMTAESSVILGSVSYLSPEQVQRGVADARSDVYSFGIVLFELLT
;
A
#
# COMPACT_ATOMS: atom_id res chain seq x y z
N MET A 1 -9.51 -8.23 15.73
CA MET A 1 -8.09 -8.55 15.85
C MET A 1 -7.58 -7.90 17.14
N SER A 2 -6.88 -8.61 18.03
CA SER A 2 -6.24 -7.99 19.19
C SER A 2 -5.17 -7.01 18.69
N ASP A 3 -5.08 -5.85 19.32
CA ASP A 3 -4.00 -4.89 19.07
C ASP A 3 -2.67 -5.55 19.48
N LEU A 4 -1.70 -5.52 18.59
CA LEU A 4 -0.36 -6.08 18.81
C LEU A 4 0.65 -5.01 19.27
N THR A 5 0.20 -3.82 19.63
CA THR A 5 1.07 -2.76 20.16
C THR A 5 1.82 -3.26 21.39
N GLY A 6 3.13 -3.07 21.41
CA GLY A 6 4.04 -3.58 22.46
C GLY A 6 4.68 -4.92 22.13
N GLU A 7 4.14 -5.72 21.23
CA GLU A 7 4.72 -6.99 20.80
C GLU A 7 6.01 -6.81 20.01
N ILE A 8 6.91 -7.79 20.10
CA ILE A 8 8.14 -7.83 19.32
C ILE A 8 8.02 -8.93 18.26
N ILE A 9 8.02 -8.55 16.99
CA ILE A 9 7.94 -9.44 15.84
C ILE A 9 9.37 -9.82 15.41
N ASP A 10 9.60 -11.13 15.18
CA ASP A 10 10.88 -11.70 14.73
C ASP A 10 12.07 -11.34 15.66
N ASN A 11 11.82 -11.18 16.96
CA ASN A 11 12.80 -10.73 17.95
C ASN A 11 13.54 -9.43 17.54
N ARG A 12 12.93 -8.62 16.70
CA ARG A 12 13.58 -7.45 16.09
C ARG A 12 12.69 -6.22 16.00
N TYR A 13 11.43 -6.35 15.64
CA TYR A 13 10.57 -5.21 15.36
C TYR A 13 9.58 -5.01 16.48
N GLN A 14 9.83 -4.03 17.35
CA GLN A 14 8.93 -3.68 18.44
C GLN A 14 7.79 -2.79 17.93
N LEU A 15 6.57 -3.29 17.91
CA LEU A 15 5.39 -2.55 17.45
C LEU A 15 5.05 -1.46 18.47
N THR A 16 4.92 -0.20 17.99
CA THR A 16 4.71 0.95 18.87
C THR A 16 3.30 1.54 18.79
N ARG A 17 2.71 1.59 17.61
CA ARG A 17 1.33 2.07 17.40
C ARG A 17 0.78 1.58 16.07
N ILE A 18 -0.54 1.52 15.96
CA ILE A 18 -1.22 1.32 14.68
C ILE A 18 -1.10 2.60 13.84
N VAL A 19 -0.72 2.43 12.57
CA VAL A 19 -0.69 3.48 11.55
C VAL A 19 -1.96 3.42 10.71
N ALA A 20 -2.32 2.23 10.23
CA ALA A 20 -3.51 2.01 9.42
C ALA A 20 -4.01 0.57 9.60
N SER A 21 -5.32 0.35 9.41
CA SER A 21 -5.92 -0.99 9.39
C SER A 21 -6.82 -1.11 8.18
N GLY A 22 -6.59 -2.14 7.36
CA GLY A 22 -7.36 -2.47 6.17
C GLY A 22 -7.96 -3.87 6.24
N GLY A 23 -8.63 -4.31 5.17
CA GLY A 23 -9.29 -5.61 5.12
C GLY A 23 -8.35 -6.82 5.17
N MET A 24 -7.08 -6.66 4.79
CA MET A 24 -6.13 -7.78 4.65
C MET A 24 -4.99 -7.74 5.66
N ALA A 25 -4.65 -6.57 6.15
CA ALA A 25 -3.49 -6.36 7.03
C ALA A 25 -3.68 -5.11 7.89
N THR A 26 -2.96 -5.08 9.00
CA THR A 26 -2.77 -3.89 9.82
C THR A 26 -1.32 -3.43 9.70
N ILE A 27 -1.12 -2.11 9.55
CA ILE A 27 0.19 -1.48 9.48
C ILE A 27 0.49 -0.86 10.85
N TYR A 28 1.62 -1.23 11.40
CA TYR A 28 2.15 -0.69 12.66
C TYR A 28 3.39 0.16 12.39
N ALA A 29 3.55 1.25 13.12
CA ALA A 29 4.87 1.81 13.33
C ALA A 29 5.62 0.91 14.30
N ALA A 30 6.92 0.71 14.07
CA ALA A 30 7.74 -0.14 14.90
C ALA A 30 9.17 0.41 15.02
N LEU A 31 9.87 0.00 16.07
CA LEU A 31 11.31 0.23 16.21
C LEU A 31 12.06 -1.04 15.79
N ASP A 32 12.93 -0.93 14.79
CA ASP A 32 13.91 -1.97 14.45
C ASP A 32 15.01 -1.98 15.51
N LEU A 33 14.93 -2.87 16.49
CA LEU A 33 15.84 -2.95 17.63
C LEU A 33 17.30 -3.26 17.24
N ARG A 34 17.53 -3.78 16.02
CA ARG A 34 18.88 -4.10 15.54
C ARG A 34 19.57 -2.87 14.91
N LEU A 35 18.81 -2.03 14.23
CA LEU A 35 19.34 -0.87 13.50
C LEU A 35 18.96 0.47 14.14
N ASP A 36 18.24 0.44 15.28
CA ASP A 36 17.78 1.61 16.05
C ASP A 36 17.10 2.66 15.13
N ARG A 37 16.12 2.19 14.35
CA ARG A 37 15.38 3.06 13.41
C ARG A 37 13.89 2.72 13.40
N HIS A 38 13.07 3.74 13.12
CA HIS A 38 11.64 3.55 12.92
C HIS A 38 11.35 2.96 11.54
N VAL A 39 10.40 2.01 11.51
CA VAL A 39 9.94 1.30 10.31
C VAL A 39 8.43 1.14 10.36
N ALA A 40 7.80 0.86 9.22
CA ALA A 40 6.43 0.39 9.15
C ALA A 40 6.43 -1.14 9.01
N VAL A 41 5.61 -1.82 9.80
CA VAL A 41 5.43 -3.28 9.75
C VAL A 41 3.99 -3.58 9.37
N LYS A 42 3.79 -4.14 8.17
CA LYS A 42 2.48 -4.58 7.65
C LYS A 42 2.28 -6.04 8.01
N ILE A 43 1.31 -6.33 8.88
CA ILE A 43 1.02 -7.66 9.41
C ILE A 43 -0.26 -8.18 8.79
N MET A 44 -0.20 -9.34 8.12
CA MET A 44 -1.36 -10.00 7.54
C MET A 44 -2.34 -10.44 8.63
N HIS A 45 -3.64 -10.30 8.36
CA HIS A 45 -4.67 -10.76 9.30
C HIS A 45 -4.66 -12.29 9.43
N PRO A 46 -4.82 -12.85 10.66
CA PRO A 46 -4.66 -14.29 10.92
C PRO A 46 -5.60 -15.18 10.08
N HIS A 47 -6.81 -14.72 9.77
CA HIS A 47 -7.75 -15.49 8.97
C HIS A 47 -7.30 -15.66 7.50
N LEU A 48 -6.50 -14.74 6.97
CA LEU A 48 -5.91 -14.84 5.62
C LEU A 48 -4.61 -15.65 5.64
N ALA A 49 -3.89 -15.66 6.76
CA ALA A 49 -2.67 -16.44 6.93
C ALA A 49 -2.91 -17.96 6.96
N GLN A 50 -4.17 -18.41 7.06
CA GLN A 50 -4.55 -19.82 6.96
C GLN A 50 -4.64 -20.33 5.51
N ASP A 51 -4.74 -19.43 4.52
CA ASP A 51 -4.75 -19.78 3.10
C ASP A 51 -3.37 -19.57 2.49
N GLU A 52 -2.68 -20.67 2.17
CA GLU A 52 -1.33 -20.67 1.59
C GLU A 52 -1.22 -19.82 0.33
N LYS A 53 -2.28 -19.77 -0.50
CA LYS A 53 -2.29 -18.95 -1.72
C LYS A 53 -2.26 -17.45 -1.42
N PHE A 54 -2.89 -17.01 -0.32
CA PHE A 54 -2.81 -15.62 0.12
C PHE A 54 -1.41 -15.29 0.64
N VAL A 55 -0.83 -16.18 1.43
CA VAL A 55 0.53 -16.02 1.97
C VAL A 55 1.56 -15.97 0.84
N GLU A 56 1.54 -16.93 -0.09
CA GLU A 56 2.45 -16.95 -1.24
C GLU A 56 2.37 -15.67 -2.07
N ARG A 57 1.14 -15.19 -2.31
CA ARG A 57 0.90 -13.95 -3.05
C ARG A 57 1.46 -12.75 -2.32
N PHE A 58 1.18 -12.60 -1.02
CA PHE A 58 1.68 -11.52 -0.18
C PHE A 58 3.22 -11.45 -0.19
N ILE A 59 3.88 -12.60 -0.05
CA ILE A 59 5.33 -12.71 -0.11
C ILE A 59 5.87 -12.37 -1.52
N ARG A 60 5.24 -12.88 -2.57
CA ARG A 60 5.66 -12.61 -3.95
C ARG A 60 5.57 -11.12 -4.30
N GLU A 61 4.50 -10.47 -3.89
CA GLU A 61 4.28 -9.06 -4.11
C GLU A 61 5.28 -8.21 -3.32
N ALA A 62 5.59 -8.60 -2.07
CA ALA A 62 6.66 -7.97 -1.29
C ALA A 62 8.02 -8.06 -2.00
N LYS A 63 8.37 -9.24 -2.55
CA LYS A 63 9.61 -9.42 -3.32
C LYS A 63 9.67 -8.55 -4.57
N ALA A 64 8.54 -8.41 -5.29
CA ALA A 64 8.46 -7.54 -6.45
C ALA A 64 8.64 -6.07 -6.05
N ALA A 65 7.97 -5.61 -4.99
CA ALA A 65 8.13 -4.26 -4.46
C ALA A 65 9.56 -3.99 -3.95
N ALA A 66 10.21 -4.97 -3.33
CA ALA A 66 11.60 -4.86 -2.86
C ALA A 66 12.63 -4.66 -3.98
N SER A 67 12.30 -5.04 -5.22
CA SER A 67 13.16 -4.78 -6.38
C SER A 67 13.08 -3.34 -6.89
N LEU A 68 12.11 -2.55 -6.41
CA LEU A 68 11.92 -1.16 -6.78
C LEU A 68 12.78 -0.24 -5.91
N SER A 69 13.67 0.52 -6.53
CA SER A 69 14.46 1.58 -5.88
C SER A 69 14.16 2.92 -6.54
N HIS A 70 13.34 3.75 -5.90
CA HIS A 70 12.95 5.05 -6.43
C HIS A 70 12.59 6.01 -5.29
N PRO A 71 12.95 7.29 -5.33
CA PRO A 71 12.70 8.25 -4.24
C PRO A 71 11.20 8.42 -3.92
N ASN A 72 10.33 8.20 -4.90
CA ASN A 72 8.88 8.32 -4.76
C ASN A 72 8.15 6.97 -4.60
N ILE A 73 8.85 5.90 -4.24
CA ILE A 73 8.28 4.60 -3.87
C ILE A 73 8.65 4.31 -2.42
N VAL A 74 7.70 3.81 -1.63
CA VAL A 74 7.98 3.32 -0.27
C VAL A 74 8.85 2.07 -0.38
N ALA A 75 10.05 2.13 0.21
CA ALA A 75 10.99 1.03 0.16
C ALA A 75 10.51 -0.15 1.02
N VAL A 76 10.54 -1.37 0.46
CA VAL A 76 10.42 -2.61 1.24
C VAL A 76 11.80 -2.97 1.76
N LEU A 77 11.90 -3.15 3.08
CA LEU A 77 13.18 -3.34 3.79
C LEU A 77 13.41 -4.80 4.19
N ASP A 78 12.32 -5.51 4.51
CA ASP A 78 12.39 -6.90 4.96
C ASP A 78 11.02 -7.57 4.82
N GLN A 79 10.97 -8.90 4.95
CA GLN A 79 9.74 -9.67 5.05
C GLN A 79 10.01 -10.96 5.82
N GLY A 80 9.01 -11.48 6.50
CA GLY A 80 9.20 -12.70 7.25
C GLY A 80 7.92 -13.35 7.76
N TRP A 81 8.16 -14.44 8.45
CA TRP A 81 7.14 -15.20 9.17
C TRP A 81 7.57 -15.29 10.64
N ASN A 82 6.82 -14.63 11.51
CA ASN A 82 7.04 -14.77 12.95
C ASN A 82 6.43 -16.08 13.46
N GLN A 83 7.24 -16.97 13.95
CA GLN A 83 6.80 -18.27 14.52
C GLN A 83 6.79 -18.27 16.05
N GLY A 84 7.51 -17.33 16.69
CA GLY A 84 7.54 -17.15 18.13
C GLY A 84 6.54 -16.09 18.59
N GLY A 85 5.90 -16.29 19.75
CA GLY A 85 4.91 -15.33 20.26
C GLY A 85 3.64 -15.33 19.44
N VAL A 86 3.35 -14.23 18.72
CA VAL A 86 2.19 -14.11 17.83
C VAL A 86 2.56 -14.58 16.42
N PRO A 87 2.06 -15.76 15.94
CA PRO A 87 2.36 -16.22 14.59
C PRO A 87 1.75 -15.27 13.55
N CYS A 88 2.60 -14.68 12.70
CA CYS A 88 2.12 -13.78 11.65
C CYS A 88 3.07 -13.70 10.45
N VAL A 89 2.52 -13.40 9.30
CA VAL A 89 3.28 -13.02 8.10
C VAL A 89 3.37 -11.51 8.06
N PHE A 90 4.56 -10.98 7.83
CA PHE A 90 4.78 -9.54 7.89
C PHE A 90 5.70 -9.04 6.78
N ILE A 91 5.56 -7.75 6.44
CA ILE A 91 6.44 -6.99 5.54
C ILE A 91 6.91 -5.76 6.29
N VAL A 92 8.20 -5.47 6.25
CA VAL A 92 8.80 -4.27 6.83
C VAL A 92 9.09 -3.27 5.72
N MET A 93 8.67 -2.03 5.95
CA MET A 93 8.77 -0.95 4.98
C MET A 93 9.34 0.32 5.63
N GLU A 94 9.78 1.24 4.80
CA GLU A 94 10.06 2.62 5.20
C GLU A 94 8.80 3.23 5.86
N LEU A 95 8.97 3.79 7.05
CA LEU A 95 7.91 4.56 7.71
C LEU A 95 7.88 5.97 7.14
N ILE A 96 6.72 6.38 6.62
CA ILE A 96 6.49 7.74 6.16
C ILE A 96 5.64 8.45 7.20
N GLU A 97 6.25 9.42 7.88
CA GLU A 97 5.53 10.30 8.80
C GLU A 97 4.87 11.44 8.01
N GLY A 98 3.54 11.48 8.04
CA GLY A 98 2.75 12.41 7.27
C GLY A 98 1.29 11.96 7.13
N ALA A 99 0.68 12.29 6.00
CA ALA A 99 -0.71 11.98 5.70
C ALA A 99 -0.85 11.24 4.36
N THR A 100 -1.97 10.58 4.15
CA THR A 100 -2.35 10.10 2.81
C THR A 100 -2.84 11.27 1.96
N LEU A 101 -2.79 11.13 0.64
CA LEU A 101 -3.39 12.12 -0.26
C LEU A 101 -4.92 12.20 -0.04
N ARG A 102 -5.54 11.11 0.42
CA ARG A 102 -6.96 11.09 0.81
C ARG A 102 -7.23 12.05 1.98
N ASP A 103 -6.43 11.95 3.05
CA ASP A 103 -6.57 12.82 4.21
C ASP A 103 -6.30 14.28 3.81
N TYR A 104 -5.28 14.50 2.99
CA TYR A 104 -4.92 15.82 2.49
C TYR A 104 -6.06 16.46 1.66
N LEU A 105 -6.71 15.68 0.77
CA LEU A 105 -7.87 16.14 0.01
C LEU A 105 -9.09 16.43 0.89
N HIS A 106 -9.29 15.61 1.92
CA HIS A 106 -10.38 15.81 2.85
C HIS A 106 -10.25 17.15 3.62
N GLU A 107 -9.00 17.53 3.94
CA GLU A 107 -8.71 18.79 4.64
C GLU A 107 -8.72 20.01 3.71
N GLN A 108 -8.14 19.89 2.52
CA GLN A 108 -7.88 21.01 1.62
C GLN A 108 -8.98 21.22 0.57
N GLY A 109 -9.79 20.20 0.29
CA GLY A 109 -10.70 20.17 -0.86
C GLY A 109 -9.92 20.11 -2.18
N LYS A 110 -10.51 20.67 -3.26
CA LYS A 110 -9.86 20.71 -4.57
C LYS A 110 -8.59 21.56 -4.54
N LEU A 111 -7.60 21.12 -5.32
CA LEU A 111 -6.28 21.75 -5.33
C LEU A 111 -6.08 22.67 -6.53
N PRO A 112 -5.28 23.75 -6.38
CA PRO A 112 -4.76 24.47 -7.54
C PRO A 112 -3.94 23.55 -8.46
N VAL A 113 -3.96 23.83 -9.77
CA VAL A 113 -3.28 23.00 -10.80
C VAL A 113 -1.80 22.78 -10.45
N GLU A 114 -1.09 23.84 -10.01
CA GLU A 114 0.31 23.77 -9.67
C GLU A 114 0.56 22.76 -8.52
N ARG A 115 -0.33 22.76 -7.52
CA ARG A 115 -0.22 21.83 -6.39
C ARG A 115 -0.53 20.40 -6.79
N ALA A 116 -1.56 20.20 -7.60
CA ALA A 116 -1.87 18.88 -8.17
C ALA A 116 -0.69 18.32 -8.98
N LEU A 117 -0.03 19.14 -9.80
CA LEU A 117 1.16 18.74 -10.57
C LEU A 117 2.36 18.41 -9.67
N GLN A 118 2.61 19.19 -8.61
CA GLN A 118 3.67 18.90 -7.63
C GLN A 118 3.51 17.52 -6.98
N ILE A 119 2.28 17.05 -6.80
CA ILE A 119 1.98 15.73 -6.26
C ILE A 119 2.06 14.65 -7.36
N MET A 120 1.44 14.90 -8.51
CA MET A 120 1.24 13.86 -9.52
C MET A 120 2.48 13.61 -10.40
N ILE A 121 3.37 14.59 -10.59
CA ILE A 121 4.63 14.36 -11.33
C ILE A 121 5.52 13.31 -10.64
N PRO A 122 5.80 13.39 -9.31
CA PRO A 122 6.48 12.32 -8.58
C PRO A 122 5.79 10.95 -8.69
N VAL A 123 4.44 10.91 -8.64
CA VAL A 123 3.66 9.69 -8.82
C VAL A 123 3.88 9.10 -10.22
N ALA A 124 3.80 9.92 -11.28
CA ALA A 124 4.06 9.46 -12.65
C ALA A 124 5.50 8.93 -12.81
N SER A 125 6.49 9.58 -12.21
CA SER A 125 7.89 9.14 -12.22
C SER A 125 8.06 7.77 -11.57
N ALA A 126 7.43 7.55 -10.43
CA ALA A 126 7.45 6.27 -9.71
C ALA A 126 6.81 5.14 -10.54
N LEU A 127 5.63 5.40 -11.11
CA LEU A 127 4.94 4.44 -11.99
C LEU A 127 5.78 4.10 -13.22
N ALA A 128 6.37 5.09 -13.88
CA ALA A 128 7.25 4.87 -15.02
C ALA A 128 8.47 4.00 -14.69
N ALA A 129 9.06 4.18 -13.48
CA ALA A 129 10.16 3.35 -13.01
C ALA A 129 9.73 1.89 -12.78
N ALA A 130 8.58 1.67 -12.15
CA ALA A 130 8.03 0.33 -11.92
C ALA A 130 7.66 -0.37 -13.23
N HIS A 131 7.00 0.32 -14.15
CA HIS A 131 6.59 -0.23 -15.45
C HIS A 131 7.76 -0.66 -16.32
N LYS A 132 8.91 0.05 -16.26
CA LYS A 132 10.15 -0.38 -16.94
C LYS A 132 10.65 -1.75 -16.48
N LEU A 133 10.34 -2.14 -15.25
CA LEU A 133 10.67 -3.45 -14.67
C LEU A 133 9.52 -4.46 -14.82
N GLY A 134 8.45 -4.12 -15.54
CA GLY A 134 7.28 -4.96 -15.70
C GLY A 134 6.39 -5.07 -14.46
N ILE A 135 6.58 -4.18 -13.48
CA ILE A 135 5.82 -4.16 -12.23
C ILE A 135 4.67 -3.16 -12.38
N VAL A 136 3.44 -3.63 -12.21
CA VAL A 136 2.21 -2.84 -12.26
C VAL A 136 1.67 -2.67 -10.86
N HIS A 137 1.25 -1.45 -10.50
CA HIS A 137 0.74 -1.14 -9.15
C HIS A 137 -0.65 -1.72 -8.91
N ARG A 138 -1.58 -1.56 -9.86
CA ARG A 138 -2.95 -2.10 -9.87
C ARG A 138 -3.94 -1.49 -8.88
N ASP A 139 -3.52 -0.63 -7.98
CA ASP A 139 -4.37 0.00 -6.95
C ASP A 139 -3.95 1.45 -6.68
N ILE A 140 -3.74 2.24 -7.75
CA ILE A 140 -3.46 3.68 -7.62
C ILE A 140 -4.73 4.38 -7.16
N LYS A 141 -4.63 5.02 -5.99
CA LYS A 141 -5.70 5.80 -5.34
C LYS A 141 -5.10 6.74 -4.30
N PRO A 142 -5.82 7.77 -3.83
CA PRO A 142 -5.30 8.73 -2.86
C PRO A 142 -4.81 8.10 -1.54
N GLU A 143 -5.40 6.99 -1.11
CA GLU A 143 -4.99 6.29 0.11
C GLU A 143 -3.59 5.67 0.01
N ASN A 144 -3.11 5.37 -1.21
CA ASN A 144 -1.82 4.75 -1.48
C ASN A 144 -0.75 5.78 -1.89
N ILE A 145 -1.06 7.06 -1.88
CA ILE A 145 -0.13 8.17 -2.13
C ILE A 145 0.09 8.88 -0.81
N LEU A 146 1.32 8.86 -0.32
CA LEU A 146 1.71 9.43 0.97
C LEU A 146 2.43 10.76 0.75
N ILE A 147 2.14 11.73 1.61
CA ILE A 147 2.77 13.04 1.67
C ILE A 147 3.48 13.15 3.02
N SER A 148 4.81 13.15 3.04
CA SER A 148 5.56 13.28 4.28
C SER A 148 5.46 14.69 4.86
N HIS A 149 5.80 14.85 6.14
CA HIS A 149 5.86 16.18 6.77
C HIS A 149 6.81 17.17 6.06
N GLU A 150 7.86 16.65 5.38
CA GLU A 150 8.75 17.48 4.55
C GLU A 150 8.23 17.70 3.12
N GLY A 151 7.00 17.25 2.82
CA GLY A 151 6.37 17.39 1.51
C GLY A 151 6.84 16.40 0.45
N ARG A 152 7.57 15.34 0.81
CA ARG A 152 7.97 14.27 -0.11
C ARG A 152 6.75 13.41 -0.46
N ILE A 153 6.60 13.09 -1.75
CA ILE A 153 5.52 12.24 -2.26
C ILE A 153 6.06 10.83 -2.44
N LYS A 154 5.35 9.84 -1.90
CA LYS A 154 5.70 8.42 -2.05
C LYS A 154 4.47 7.57 -2.33
N ILE A 155 4.62 6.59 -3.23
CA ILE A 155 3.59 5.57 -3.48
C ILE A 155 3.87 4.37 -2.58
N ALA A 156 2.84 3.94 -1.86
CA ALA A 156 2.85 2.74 -1.04
C ALA A 156 2.07 1.60 -1.72
N ASP A 157 2.27 0.38 -1.24
CA ASP A 157 1.44 -0.79 -1.56
C ASP A 157 1.44 -1.21 -3.04
N PHE A 158 2.61 -1.25 -3.69
CA PHE A 158 2.75 -1.85 -5.01
C PHE A 158 2.27 -3.30 -5.02
N GLY A 159 1.14 -3.54 -5.71
CA GLY A 159 0.63 -4.88 -6.02
C GLY A 159 0.09 -5.71 -4.84
N LEU A 160 0.18 -5.24 -3.59
CA LEU A 160 -0.05 -6.02 -2.37
C LEU A 160 -1.50 -6.48 -2.13
N ALA A 161 -2.49 -6.05 -2.92
CA ALA A 161 -3.86 -6.19 -2.45
C ALA A 161 -4.88 -6.85 -3.39
N ARG A 162 -4.70 -6.93 -4.70
CA ARG A 162 -5.86 -7.17 -5.58
C ARG A 162 -5.97 -8.51 -6.30
N GLY A 163 -4.95 -9.30 -6.36
CA GLY A 163 -5.09 -10.66 -6.91
C GLY A 163 -6.02 -11.56 -6.08
N ALA A 164 -6.36 -11.17 -4.86
CA ALA A 164 -7.16 -11.96 -3.94
C ALA A 164 -8.68 -11.76 -4.11
N LEU A 165 -9.12 -10.58 -4.50
CA LEU A 165 -10.56 -10.25 -4.58
C LEU A 165 -11.20 -10.62 -5.92
N LEU A 166 -10.43 -10.82 -6.98
CA LEU A 166 -10.96 -11.17 -8.31
C LEU A 166 -11.23 -12.68 -8.49
N GLY A 167 -10.87 -13.52 -7.53
CA GLY A 167 -11.18 -14.96 -7.53
C GLY A 167 -12.38 -15.37 -6.67
N THR A 168 -12.89 -14.47 -5.84
CA THR A 168 -14.11 -14.67 -5.05
C THR A 168 -15.24 -13.83 -5.63
N THR A 169 -16.36 -14.46 -5.91
CA THR A 169 -17.63 -13.82 -6.31
C THR A 169 -17.86 -12.58 -5.43
N MET A 170 -17.98 -11.42 -6.05
CA MET A 170 -18.28 -10.15 -5.36
C MET A 170 -19.64 -10.30 -4.67
N THR A 171 -19.66 -10.61 -3.39
CA THR A 171 -20.85 -10.47 -2.56
C THR A 171 -20.92 -9.01 -2.08
N ALA A 172 -22.10 -8.40 -2.23
CA ALA A 172 -22.39 -6.97 -2.06
C ALA A 172 -22.27 -6.44 -0.61
N GLU A 173 -21.64 -7.16 0.32
CA GLU A 173 -21.70 -6.85 1.76
C GLU A 173 -20.50 -6.10 2.34
N SER A 174 -19.53 -5.67 1.54
CA SER A 174 -18.38 -4.93 2.07
C SER A 174 -18.36 -3.48 1.59
N SER A 175 -18.82 -2.58 2.44
CA SER A 175 -18.75 -1.11 2.22
C SER A 175 -17.31 -0.58 1.96
N VAL A 176 -16.29 -1.32 2.37
CA VAL A 176 -14.87 -1.06 2.08
C VAL A 176 -14.52 -1.27 0.60
N ILE A 177 -15.30 -2.09 -0.14
CA ILE A 177 -15.08 -2.35 -1.57
C ILE A 177 -15.54 -1.15 -2.42
N LEU A 178 -16.56 -0.41 -2.00
CA LEU A 178 -17.16 0.68 -2.79
C LEU A 178 -16.19 1.83 -3.09
N GLY A 179 -15.36 2.26 -2.14
CA GLY A 179 -14.42 3.38 -2.34
C GLY A 179 -13.29 3.06 -3.34
N SER A 180 -12.83 1.82 -3.40
CA SER A 180 -11.75 1.40 -4.30
C SER A 180 -12.19 1.14 -5.74
N VAL A 181 -13.47 0.90 -5.99
CA VAL A 181 -14.02 0.60 -7.35
C VAL A 181 -13.91 1.81 -8.26
N SER A 182 -13.99 3.03 -7.72
CA SER A 182 -13.97 4.27 -8.50
C SER A 182 -12.66 4.50 -9.28
N TYR A 183 -11.55 3.91 -8.85
CA TYR A 183 -10.23 4.05 -9.50
C TYR A 183 -9.89 2.88 -10.43
N LEU A 184 -10.73 1.84 -10.48
CA LEU A 184 -10.49 0.67 -11.33
C LEU A 184 -10.63 1.01 -12.80
N SER A 185 -9.65 0.56 -13.58
CA SER A 185 -9.77 0.63 -15.04
C SER A 185 -10.85 -0.32 -15.56
N PRO A 186 -11.44 -0.04 -16.73
CA PRO A 186 -12.49 -0.88 -17.34
C PRO A 186 -12.05 -2.34 -17.50
N GLU A 187 -10.81 -2.60 -17.90
CA GLU A 187 -10.27 -3.95 -18.06
C GLU A 187 -10.11 -4.69 -16.72
N GLN A 188 -9.81 -3.97 -15.64
CA GLN A 188 -9.79 -4.56 -14.30
C GLN A 188 -11.18 -5.00 -13.85
N VAL A 189 -12.19 -4.19 -14.14
CA VAL A 189 -13.60 -4.51 -13.80
C VAL A 189 -14.13 -5.67 -14.64
N GLN A 190 -13.86 -5.65 -15.97
CA GLN A 190 -14.45 -6.60 -16.91
C GLN A 190 -13.72 -7.95 -16.95
N ARG A 191 -12.39 -7.92 -16.86
CA ARG A 191 -11.55 -9.10 -17.14
C ARG A 191 -10.64 -9.51 -16.00
N GLY A 192 -10.57 -8.73 -14.92
CA GLY A 192 -9.64 -8.97 -13.81
C GLY A 192 -8.16 -8.84 -14.17
N VAL A 193 -7.84 -8.34 -15.37
CA VAL A 193 -6.47 -8.18 -15.86
C VAL A 193 -6.06 -6.72 -15.74
N ALA A 194 -4.85 -6.47 -15.24
CA ALA A 194 -4.26 -5.15 -15.15
C ALA A 194 -2.89 -5.11 -15.80
N ASP A 195 -2.62 -4.10 -16.59
CA ASP A 195 -1.29 -3.77 -17.11
C ASP A 195 -0.92 -2.30 -16.79
N ALA A 196 0.20 -1.81 -17.33
CA ALA A 196 0.66 -0.45 -17.09
C ALA A 196 -0.38 0.63 -17.46
N ARG A 197 -1.25 0.38 -18.42
CA ARG A 197 -2.33 1.30 -18.83
C ARG A 197 -3.40 1.42 -17.76
N SER A 198 -3.64 0.36 -16.99
CA SER A 198 -4.57 0.39 -15.86
C SER A 198 -4.12 1.37 -14.79
N ASP A 199 -2.81 1.42 -14.49
CA ASP A 199 -2.26 2.42 -13.57
C ASP A 199 -2.39 3.84 -14.12
N VAL A 200 -2.20 4.03 -15.43
CA VAL A 200 -2.39 5.33 -16.11
C VAL A 200 -3.84 5.80 -16.02
N TYR A 201 -4.81 4.88 -16.19
CA TYR A 201 -6.22 5.18 -16.00
C TYR A 201 -6.52 5.66 -14.57
N SER A 202 -6.09 4.88 -13.57
CA SER A 202 -6.27 5.21 -12.15
C SER A 202 -5.58 6.53 -11.78
N PHE A 203 -4.37 6.78 -12.32
CA PHE A 203 -3.66 8.06 -12.21
C PHE A 203 -4.49 9.23 -12.74
N GLY A 204 -5.13 9.07 -13.91
CA GLY A 204 -6.01 10.08 -14.48
C GLY A 204 -7.22 10.38 -13.60
N ILE A 205 -7.84 9.36 -12.99
CA ILE A 205 -8.95 9.52 -12.04
C ILE A 205 -8.49 10.30 -10.81
N VAL A 206 -7.33 9.96 -10.22
CA VAL A 206 -6.78 10.70 -9.07
C VAL A 206 -6.53 12.16 -9.46
N LEU A 207 -5.90 12.43 -10.61
CA LEU A 207 -5.64 13.79 -11.07
C LEU A 207 -6.95 14.59 -11.27
N PHE A 208 -7.97 13.95 -11.84
CA PHE A 208 -9.29 14.56 -11.99
C PHE A 208 -9.88 14.94 -10.62
N GLU A 209 -9.84 14.02 -9.64
CA GLU A 209 -10.33 14.26 -8.28
C GLU A 209 -9.60 15.41 -7.57
N LEU A 210 -8.27 15.54 -7.79
CA LEU A 210 -7.49 16.64 -7.22
C LEU A 210 -7.97 18.03 -7.70
N LEU A 211 -8.55 18.11 -8.90
CA LEU A 211 -8.88 19.36 -9.57
C LEU A 211 -10.37 19.74 -9.49
N THR A 212 -11.24 18.80 -9.05
CA THR A 212 -12.70 19.00 -9.07
C THR A 212 -13.31 18.93 -7.68
#